data_5998141d3c649dee592d3b584b45fe78
#
_entry.id   5998141d3c649dee592d3b584b45fe78
#
_cell.length_a   1.000
_cell.length_b   1.000
_cell.length_c   1.000
_cell.angle_alpha   90.00
_cell.angle_beta   90.00
_cell.angle_gamma   90.00
#
_symmetry.space_group_name_H-M   'P 1'
#
loop_
_entity.id
_entity.type
_entity.pdbx_description
1 polymer ?
#
loop_
_entity_poly.entity_id
_entity_poly.type
_entity_poly.pdbx_seq_one_letter_code
_entity_poly.pdbx_strand_id
1 'polypeptide(L)'
;MSRYEEKKELQNDGFETDGSETKMHSKDKYFDPLNPKKPTPLSFFDPESYEPKSKNDKKFKVMVVGHGYVGSAVASIFFDDEKTIIDPRLNDNKIVDFKDTKFDAVFVCVDTPEGDKFTLLNSILTQLNENMLPDTPVCCKSTASPQFYYEAEQECSNIKLLFCPEYLNATDPVKMFQTQKFYILGGDIDAASKVNNIFDDRLHHVVTEDVRYMDIRSAALHKYAVNFFLSLRVTFFNELYLQHKFQGCDSVWEFFVDAVGLDERVGHYHNKVPGKDRKFGWSSHCLDKDAAAFEEFSGSPLVKFVRELNDLHRDYNGGPARPLITKQKELDDITTVLSSFVGPVVNE
;
A
#
# COMPACT_ATOMS: atom_id res chain seq x y z
N MET A 1 45.14 -8.23 -29.12
CA MET A 1 45.08 -7.85 -30.53
C MET A 1 44.67 -9.05 -31.34
N SER A 2 43.75 -8.90 -32.28
CA SER A 2 43.24 -9.94 -33.20
C SER A 2 42.15 -10.88 -32.63
N ARG A 3 40.90 -10.48 -32.85
CA ARG A 3 39.73 -11.34 -33.16
C ARG A 3 38.39 -10.59 -33.23
N TYR A 4 38.38 -9.30 -33.62
CA TYR A 4 37.13 -8.54 -33.76
C TYR A 4 37.07 -7.66 -35.01
N GLU A 5 37.79 -8.03 -36.08
CA GLU A 5 37.70 -7.35 -37.39
C GLU A 5 37.61 -8.39 -38.52
N GLU A 6 36.48 -9.05 -38.64
CA GLU A 6 36.08 -9.74 -39.87
C GLU A 6 34.63 -10.14 -39.77
N LYS A 7 33.73 -9.21 -40.19
CA LYS A 7 32.41 -9.48 -40.78
C LYS A 7 31.69 -8.17 -41.10
N LYS A 8 32.24 -7.48 -42.06
CA LYS A 8 31.48 -6.56 -42.93
C LYS A 8 31.81 -6.97 -44.35
N GLU A 9 30.83 -7.59 -44.97
CA GLU A 9 30.55 -7.64 -46.42
C GLU A 9 29.78 -8.92 -46.68
N LEU A 10 28.50 -8.71 -47.00
CA LEU A 10 27.71 -9.49 -47.95
C LEU A 10 26.23 -9.18 -47.77
N GLN A 11 25.77 -8.48 -48.69
CA GLN A 11 24.76 -8.59 -49.72
C GLN A 11 23.51 -7.73 -49.47
N ASN A 12 23.47 -6.69 -50.29
CA ASN A 12 22.26 -6.11 -50.86
C ASN A 12 21.65 -7.15 -51.83
N ASP A 13 20.42 -7.54 -51.53
CA ASP A 13 19.50 -8.01 -52.57
C ASP A 13 18.13 -7.37 -52.35
N GLY A 14 17.68 -6.71 -53.40
CA GLY A 14 16.48 -5.91 -53.41
C GLY A 14 15.19 -6.73 -53.37
N PHE A 15 14.21 -6.16 -52.68
CA PHE A 15 12.81 -6.48 -52.90
C PHE A 15 12.01 -5.17 -52.92
N GLU A 16 11.45 -4.86 -54.07
CA GLU A 16 10.41 -3.86 -54.24
C GLU A 16 9.16 -4.32 -53.47
N THR A 17 8.56 -3.47 -52.64
CA THR A 17 7.24 -3.66 -52.13
C THR A 17 6.40 -2.41 -52.31
N ASP A 18 5.27 -2.66 -52.88
CA ASP A 18 4.08 -1.90 -53.10
C ASP A 18 3.65 -1.01 -51.91
N GLY A 19 3.23 0.21 -52.28
CA GLY A 19 2.83 1.21 -51.32
C GLY A 19 1.45 0.94 -50.71
N SER A 20 1.41 0.78 -49.44
CA SER A 20 0.24 1.11 -48.60
C SER A 20 0.71 1.70 -47.28
N GLU A 21 0.42 3.00 -47.11
CA GLU A 21 0.70 3.75 -45.86
C GLU A 21 -0.16 3.23 -44.73
N THR A 22 0.41 2.48 -43.80
CA THR A 22 -0.11 2.31 -42.46
C THR A 22 0.65 3.22 -41.50
N LYS A 23 -0.02 4.27 -41.03
CA LYS A 23 0.53 5.19 -40.04
C LYS A 23 0.78 4.43 -38.73
N MET A 24 2.01 4.08 -38.48
CA MET A 24 2.47 3.67 -37.14
C MET A 24 2.75 4.90 -36.32
N HIS A 25 1.90 5.15 -35.32
CA HIS A 25 2.23 6.00 -34.18
C HIS A 25 3.07 5.21 -33.20
N SER A 26 4.37 5.34 -33.26
CA SER A 26 5.23 5.07 -32.11
C SER A 26 6.43 6.00 -32.13
N LYS A 27 6.42 6.99 -31.27
CA LYS A 27 7.61 7.73 -30.89
C LYS A 27 7.88 7.43 -29.43
N ASP A 28 8.30 6.25 -29.12
CA ASP A 28 8.96 5.95 -27.87
C ASP A 28 10.37 6.53 -27.95
N LYS A 29 10.56 7.61 -27.19
CA LYS A 29 11.83 8.31 -27.09
C LYS A 29 12.77 7.47 -26.26
N TYR A 30 13.85 7.02 -26.86
CA TYR A 30 15.00 6.48 -26.15
C TYR A 30 15.42 7.41 -25.02
N PHE A 31 15.57 6.86 -23.82
CA PHE A 31 16.14 7.54 -22.68
C PHE A 31 17.61 7.90 -22.99
N ASP A 32 17.91 9.18 -23.02
CA ASP A 32 19.29 9.67 -23.13
C ASP A 32 19.89 9.79 -21.71
N PRO A 33 20.80 8.90 -21.31
CA PRO A 33 21.39 8.92 -19.97
C PRO A 33 22.24 10.16 -19.69
N LEU A 34 22.61 10.94 -20.71
CA LEU A 34 23.43 12.14 -20.57
C LEU A 34 22.61 13.41 -20.40
N ASN A 35 21.30 13.34 -20.52
CA ASN A 35 20.40 14.48 -20.32
C ASN A 35 19.19 14.10 -19.45
N PRO A 36 19.35 13.93 -18.12
CA PRO A 36 18.23 13.70 -17.26
C PRO A 36 17.32 14.92 -17.31
N LYS A 37 16.17 14.80 -17.98
CA LYS A 37 15.12 15.82 -17.89
C LYS A 37 14.86 16.06 -16.41
N LYS A 38 15.01 17.33 -15.98
CA LYS A 38 14.58 17.74 -14.65
C LYS A 38 13.17 17.18 -14.43
N PRO A 39 12.90 16.53 -13.28
CA PRO A 39 11.54 16.13 -13.00
C PRO A 39 10.66 17.37 -13.11
N THR A 40 9.62 17.27 -13.90
CA THR A 40 8.57 18.30 -13.97
C THR A 40 8.18 18.59 -12.52
N PRO A 41 8.15 19.85 -12.08
CA PRO A 41 7.68 20.15 -10.74
C PRO A 41 6.33 19.47 -10.58
N LEU A 42 6.18 18.68 -9.53
CA LEU A 42 4.88 18.14 -9.12
C LEU A 42 3.94 19.35 -9.10
N SER A 43 2.98 19.37 -10.00
CA SER A 43 1.91 20.36 -9.95
C SER A 43 1.37 20.32 -8.53
N PHE A 44 1.37 21.46 -7.86
CA PHE A 44 0.81 21.60 -6.53
C PHE A 44 -0.59 20.97 -6.56
N PHE A 45 -0.79 19.99 -5.70
CA PHE A 45 -2.09 19.39 -5.47
C PHE A 45 -3.02 20.50 -4.99
N ASP A 46 -4.01 20.83 -5.79
CA ASP A 46 -5.11 21.70 -5.41
C ASP A 46 -6.30 20.82 -5.00
N PRO A 47 -6.57 20.69 -3.70
CA PRO A 47 -7.70 19.89 -3.23
C PRO A 47 -9.05 20.42 -3.71
N GLU A 48 -9.14 21.69 -4.10
CA GLU A 48 -10.37 22.31 -4.59
C GLU A 48 -10.70 21.90 -6.04
N SER A 49 -9.79 21.23 -6.75
CA SER A 49 -10.00 20.79 -8.14
C SER A 49 -10.79 19.49 -8.30
N TYR A 50 -11.13 18.81 -7.20
CA TYR A 50 -11.84 17.52 -7.24
C TYR A 50 -13.31 17.67 -6.84
N GLU A 51 -14.14 18.00 -7.81
CA GLU A 51 -15.58 17.97 -7.57
C GLU A 51 -16.10 16.52 -7.54
N PRO A 52 -16.95 16.19 -6.55
CA PRO A 52 -17.64 14.90 -6.51
C PRO A 52 -18.48 14.70 -7.78
N LYS A 53 -18.53 13.46 -8.25
CA LYS A 53 -19.35 13.07 -9.40
C LYS A 53 -20.27 11.93 -9.00
N SER A 54 -21.45 11.88 -9.59
CA SER A 54 -22.40 10.79 -9.44
C SER A 54 -22.72 10.20 -10.80
N LYS A 55 -22.75 8.87 -10.89
CA LYS A 55 -23.12 8.12 -12.10
C LYS A 55 -24.63 8.21 -12.38
N ASN A 56 -25.43 8.22 -11.33
CA ASN A 56 -26.88 8.06 -11.40
C ASN A 56 -27.65 9.19 -10.71
N ASP A 57 -27.05 10.34 -10.45
CA ASP A 57 -27.58 11.46 -9.66
C ASP A 57 -28.11 11.03 -8.28
N LYS A 58 -27.63 9.92 -7.77
CA LYS A 58 -28.04 9.35 -6.50
C LYS A 58 -27.41 10.14 -5.35
N LYS A 59 -28.23 10.50 -4.37
CA LYS A 59 -27.75 11.11 -3.13
C LYS A 59 -27.56 10.04 -2.07
N PHE A 60 -26.45 10.17 -1.34
CA PHE A 60 -26.16 9.35 -0.18
C PHE A 60 -26.07 10.22 1.07
N LYS A 61 -26.30 9.64 2.21
CA LYS A 61 -26.04 10.27 3.50
C LYS A 61 -24.98 9.48 4.22
N VAL A 62 -23.78 10.04 4.33
CA VAL A 62 -22.62 9.35 4.91
C VAL A 62 -22.04 10.11 6.08
N MET A 63 -21.40 9.37 7.00
CA MET A 63 -20.58 9.94 8.06
C MET A 63 -19.13 9.53 7.83
N VAL A 64 -18.18 10.45 8.03
CA VAL A 64 -16.73 10.17 8.01
C VAL A 64 -16.14 10.55 9.36
N VAL A 65 -15.64 9.56 10.08
CA VAL A 65 -15.02 9.71 11.40
C VAL A 65 -13.50 9.68 11.24
N GLY A 66 -12.86 10.81 11.56
CA GLY A 66 -11.47 11.08 11.25
C GLY A 66 -11.27 11.67 9.85
N HIS A 67 -10.64 12.85 9.76
CA HIS A 67 -10.42 13.57 8.50
C HIS A 67 -8.93 13.85 8.27
N GLY A 68 -8.10 12.79 8.45
CA GLY A 68 -6.70 12.77 8.04
C GLY A 68 -6.56 12.45 6.55
N TYR A 69 -5.43 11.88 6.12
CA TYR A 69 -5.17 11.52 4.72
C TYR A 69 -6.26 10.62 4.11
N VAL A 70 -6.64 9.57 4.83
CA VAL A 70 -7.64 8.60 4.37
C VAL A 70 -9.04 9.19 4.42
N GLY A 71 -9.39 9.85 5.53
CA GLY A 71 -10.72 10.42 5.70
C GLY A 71 -11.00 11.57 4.74
N SER A 72 -10.03 12.41 4.45
CA SER A 72 -10.17 13.46 3.43
C SER A 72 -10.35 12.88 2.02
N ALA A 73 -9.61 11.81 1.70
CA ALA A 73 -9.75 11.11 0.43
C ALA A 73 -11.14 10.46 0.28
N VAL A 74 -11.65 9.81 1.33
CA VAL A 74 -13.01 9.26 1.35
C VAL A 74 -14.05 10.38 1.26
N ALA A 75 -13.90 11.46 2.02
CA ALA A 75 -14.84 12.58 2.01
C ALA A 75 -14.92 13.31 0.66
N SER A 76 -13.84 13.28 -0.13
CA SER A 76 -13.73 13.97 -1.41
C SER A 76 -14.68 13.44 -2.51
N ILE A 77 -15.19 12.22 -2.37
CA ILE A 77 -16.10 11.64 -3.36
C ILE A 77 -17.58 11.96 -3.07
N PHE A 78 -17.88 12.68 -1.99
CA PHE A 78 -19.23 13.05 -1.60
C PHE A 78 -19.45 14.55 -1.70
N PHE A 79 -20.65 14.96 -2.13
CA PHE A 79 -21.07 16.35 -2.09
C PHE A 79 -21.19 16.84 -0.64
N ASP A 80 -21.13 18.16 -0.43
CA ASP A 80 -21.11 18.72 0.92
C ASP A 80 -22.41 18.46 1.70
N ASP A 81 -23.53 18.39 1.00
CA ASP A 81 -24.84 18.09 1.58
C ASP A 81 -25.05 16.59 1.89
N GLU A 82 -24.12 15.73 1.49
CA GLU A 82 -24.18 14.28 1.70
C GLU A 82 -23.36 13.81 2.89
N LYS A 83 -22.31 14.54 3.24
CA LYS A 83 -21.31 14.09 4.22
C LYS A 83 -21.42 14.79 5.57
N THR A 84 -21.32 14.04 6.62
CA THR A 84 -21.12 14.52 7.99
C THR A 84 -19.72 14.15 8.44
N ILE A 85 -18.89 15.13 8.77
CA ILE A 85 -17.52 14.91 9.25
C ILE A 85 -17.51 14.96 10.77
N ILE A 86 -16.85 13.97 11.39
CA ILE A 86 -16.54 13.91 12.82
C ILE A 86 -15.01 13.93 12.95
N ASP A 87 -14.46 15.10 13.24
CA ASP A 87 -13.01 15.26 13.52
C ASP A 87 -12.84 16.46 14.46
N PRO A 88 -12.30 16.29 15.68
CA PRO A 88 -12.17 17.36 16.67
C PRO A 88 -11.25 18.50 16.25
N ARG A 89 -10.47 18.32 15.16
CA ARG A 89 -9.64 19.39 14.56
C ARG A 89 -10.43 20.30 13.63
N LEU A 90 -11.62 19.87 13.20
CA LEU A 90 -12.44 20.60 12.21
C LEU A 90 -13.74 21.15 12.79
N ASN A 91 -14.35 20.41 13.73
CA ASN A 91 -15.65 20.78 14.30
C ASN A 91 -15.87 20.11 15.67
N ASP A 92 -16.96 20.49 16.33
CA ASP A 92 -17.38 19.95 17.63
C ASP A 92 -18.38 18.80 17.51
N ASN A 93 -18.67 18.30 16.31
CA ASN A 93 -19.63 17.23 16.07
C ASN A 93 -19.21 15.95 16.82
N LYS A 94 -20.18 15.28 17.43
CA LYS A 94 -19.99 13.99 18.11
C LYS A 94 -20.92 12.94 17.48
N ILE A 95 -20.52 11.69 17.55
CA ILE A 95 -21.30 10.56 17.03
C ILE A 95 -22.71 10.55 17.63
N VAL A 96 -22.84 10.81 18.92
CA VAL A 96 -24.11 10.82 19.64
C VAL A 96 -25.10 11.89 19.14
N ASP A 97 -24.64 12.96 18.52
CA ASP A 97 -25.50 14.02 18.01
C ASP A 97 -26.34 13.54 16.80
N PHE A 98 -25.97 12.40 16.21
CA PHE A 98 -26.59 11.83 15.01
C PHE A 98 -27.26 10.48 15.25
N LYS A 99 -27.57 10.10 16.52
CA LYS A 99 -28.10 8.79 16.89
C LYS A 99 -29.40 8.38 16.18
N ASP A 100 -30.25 9.35 15.82
CA ASP A 100 -31.54 9.10 15.13
C ASP A 100 -31.41 9.30 13.61
N THR A 101 -30.19 9.49 13.10
CA THR A 101 -29.92 9.74 11.70
C THR A 101 -29.66 8.44 10.97
N LYS A 102 -30.41 8.21 9.89
CA LYS A 102 -30.12 7.10 8.97
C LYS A 102 -28.98 7.48 8.04
N PHE A 103 -27.87 6.76 8.15
CA PHE A 103 -26.75 6.84 7.21
C PHE A 103 -26.76 5.64 6.27
N ASP A 104 -26.39 5.85 5.01
CA ASP A 104 -26.18 4.78 4.03
C ASP A 104 -24.87 4.03 4.32
N ALA A 105 -23.87 4.74 4.83
CA ALA A 105 -22.64 4.18 5.37
C ALA A 105 -21.94 5.15 6.34
N VAL A 106 -21.16 4.60 7.27
CA VAL A 106 -20.21 5.33 8.11
C VAL A 106 -18.81 4.87 7.75
N PHE A 107 -17.90 5.79 7.47
CA PHE A 107 -16.49 5.51 7.19
C PHE A 107 -15.63 5.90 8.39
N VAL A 108 -14.88 4.95 8.96
CA VAL A 108 -13.97 5.19 10.08
C VAL A 108 -12.54 5.23 9.57
N CYS A 109 -11.92 6.41 9.68
CA CYS A 109 -10.62 6.74 9.10
C CYS A 109 -9.66 7.35 10.14
N VAL A 110 -9.67 6.79 11.35
CA VAL A 110 -8.81 7.27 12.44
C VAL A 110 -7.44 6.62 12.39
N ASP A 111 -6.45 7.30 12.95
CA ASP A 111 -5.09 6.76 13.04
C ASP A 111 -5.01 5.62 14.07
N THR A 112 -4.09 4.68 13.80
CA THR A 112 -3.77 3.54 14.68
C THR A 112 -2.26 3.51 14.88
N PRO A 113 -1.72 4.39 15.75
CA PRO A 113 -0.29 4.51 15.95
C PRO A 113 0.33 3.26 16.57
N GLU A 114 1.63 3.06 16.33
CA GLU A 114 2.39 1.96 16.92
C GLU A 114 2.32 2.03 18.46
N GLY A 115 2.14 0.87 19.09
CA GLY A 115 2.05 0.75 20.55
C GLY A 115 0.70 1.14 21.16
N ASP A 116 -0.23 1.76 20.42
CA ASP A 116 -1.62 1.90 20.82
C ASP A 116 -2.40 0.65 20.42
N LYS A 117 -2.85 -0.12 21.36
CA LYS A 117 -3.66 -1.34 21.15
C LYS A 117 -5.05 -1.05 20.56
N PHE A 118 -5.11 -0.18 19.54
CA PHE A 118 -6.33 0.26 18.84
C PHE A 118 -7.37 0.92 19.75
N THR A 119 -6.94 1.57 20.84
CA THR A 119 -7.80 2.17 21.86
C THR A 119 -8.79 3.18 21.28
N LEU A 120 -8.28 4.10 20.44
CA LEU A 120 -9.13 5.09 19.77
C LEU A 120 -10.14 4.43 18.84
N LEU A 121 -9.68 3.49 18.00
CA LEU A 121 -10.55 2.77 17.07
C LEU A 121 -11.64 2.01 17.81
N ASN A 122 -11.29 1.28 18.86
CA ASN A 122 -12.24 0.54 19.69
C ASN A 122 -13.30 1.47 20.33
N SER A 123 -12.86 2.59 20.91
CA SER A 123 -13.77 3.60 21.48
C SER A 123 -14.77 4.15 20.45
N ILE A 124 -14.33 4.39 19.22
CA ILE A 124 -15.20 4.88 18.14
C ILE A 124 -16.18 3.80 17.70
N LEU A 125 -15.75 2.55 17.56
CA LEU A 125 -16.64 1.44 17.21
C LEU A 125 -17.70 1.21 18.28
N THR A 126 -17.34 1.28 19.56
CA THR A 126 -18.29 1.21 20.67
C THR A 126 -19.33 2.32 20.57
N GLN A 127 -18.90 3.58 20.39
CA GLN A 127 -19.84 4.71 20.26
C GLN A 127 -20.76 4.56 19.03
N LEU A 128 -20.24 4.07 17.90
CA LEU A 128 -21.06 3.82 16.72
C LEU A 128 -22.06 2.68 16.96
N ASN A 129 -21.64 1.61 17.63
CA ASN A 129 -22.52 0.50 17.97
C ASN A 129 -23.67 0.94 18.91
N GLU A 130 -23.41 1.86 19.83
CA GLU A 130 -24.40 2.38 20.79
C GLU A 130 -25.36 3.41 20.17
N ASN A 131 -24.92 4.17 19.20
CA ASN A 131 -25.63 5.37 18.74
C ASN A 131 -26.17 5.31 17.31
N MET A 132 -25.67 4.40 16.45
CA MET A 132 -26.20 4.29 15.09
C MET A 132 -27.47 3.43 15.05
N LEU A 133 -28.29 3.65 14.03
CA LEU A 133 -29.45 2.80 13.77
C LEU A 133 -29.00 1.37 13.45
N PRO A 134 -29.83 0.36 13.79
CA PRO A 134 -29.53 -1.04 13.50
C PRO A 134 -29.15 -1.29 12.05
N ASP A 135 -28.22 -2.22 11.84
CA ASP A 135 -27.72 -2.64 10.52
C ASP A 135 -27.05 -1.54 9.68
N THR A 136 -26.69 -0.40 10.32
CA THR A 136 -25.90 0.63 9.64
C THR A 136 -24.55 0.07 9.21
N PRO A 137 -24.16 0.14 7.89
CA PRO A 137 -22.85 -0.25 7.45
C PRO A 137 -21.76 0.67 8.02
N VAL A 138 -20.81 0.11 8.76
CA VAL A 138 -19.64 0.84 9.29
C VAL A 138 -18.39 0.29 8.62
N CYS A 139 -17.86 1.04 7.67
CA CYS A 139 -16.71 0.68 6.85
C CYS A 139 -15.43 1.27 7.42
N CYS A 140 -14.66 0.47 8.15
CA CYS A 140 -13.35 0.86 8.67
C CYS A 140 -12.29 0.86 7.57
N LYS A 141 -11.51 1.94 7.54
CA LYS A 141 -10.30 2.10 6.73
C LYS A 141 -9.03 2.04 7.59
N SER A 142 -9.18 2.16 8.90
CA SER A 142 -8.08 2.11 9.87
C SER A 142 -7.48 0.72 9.95
N THR A 143 -6.16 0.58 9.83
CA THR A 143 -5.49 -0.73 9.89
C THR A 143 -5.40 -1.22 11.32
N ALA A 144 -5.94 -2.41 11.59
CA ALA A 144 -5.82 -3.10 12.87
C ALA A 144 -5.64 -4.60 12.65
N SER A 145 -5.22 -5.34 13.69
CA SER A 145 -4.91 -6.77 13.57
C SER A 145 -6.15 -7.61 13.19
N PRO A 146 -5.94 -8.77 12.55
CA PRO A 146 -7.05 -9.69 12.24
C PRO A 146 -7.85 -10.09 13.48
N GLN A 147 -7.17 -10.26 14.62
CA GLN A 147 -7.81 -10.62 15.88
C GLN A 147 -8.69 -9.47 16.41
N PHE A 148 -8.19 -8.22 16.36
CA PHE A 148 -8.97 -7.05 16.74
C PHE A 148 -10.28 -6.96 15.95
N TYR A 149 -10.22 -7.10 14.63
CA TYR A 149 -11.41 -7.01 13.79
C TYR A 149 -12.40 -8.15 14.02
N TYR A 150 -11.89 -9.33 14.32
CA TYR A 150 -12.76 -10.44 14.70
C TYR A 150 -13.52 -10.18 16.00
N GLU A 151 -12.83 -9.71 17.02
CA GLU A 151 -13.43 -9.37 18.33
C GLU A 151 -14.43 -8.22 18.18
N ALA A 152 -14.05 -7.15 17.49
CA ALA A 152 -14.91 -6.01 17.23
C ALA A 152 -16.18 -6.39 16.44
N GLU A 153 -16.10 -7.31 15.48
CA GLU A 153 -17.27 -7.79 14.74
C GLU A 153 -18.26 -8.55 15.64
N GLN A 154 -17.75 -9.29 16.63
CA GLN A 154 -18.60 -10.00 17.59
C GLN A 154 -19.25 -9.03 18.62
N GLU A 155 -18.52 -8.01 19.03
CA GLU A 155 -18.98 -7.03 20.01
C GLU A 155 -19.95 -6.01 19.41
N CYS A 156 -19.76 -5.63 18.17
CA CYS A 156 -20.58 -4.63 17.46
C CYS A 156 -21.86 -5.24 16.86
N SER A 157 -22.74 -5.74 17.69
CA SER A 157 -23.95 -6.47 17.26
C SER A 157 -25.05 -5.59 16.63
N ASN A 158 -25.06 -4.28 16.90
CA ASN A 158 -26.08 -3.37 16.37
C ASN A 158 -25.74 -2.82 14.98
N ILE A 159 -24.46 -2.68 14.65
CA ILE A 159 -23.98 -2.19 13.35
C ILE A 159 -23.45 -3.36 12.49
N LYS A 160 -23.26 -3.12 11.20
CA LYS A 160 -22.58 -4.06 10.30
C LYS A 160 -21.15 -3.59 10.07
N LEU A 161 -20.24 -4.15 10.85
CA LEU A 161 -18.83 -3.80 10.77
C LEU A 161 -18.20 -4.37 9.50
N LEU A 162 -17.49 -3.53 8.77
CA LEU A 162 -16.71 -3.87 7.59
C LEU A 162 -15.29 -3.34 7.74
N PHE A 163 -14.33 -4.03 7.13
CA PHE A 163 -12.99 -3.50 6.90
C PHE A 163 -12.70 -3.39 5.41
N CYS A 164 -12.32 -2.20 4.98
CA CYS A 164 -11.90 -1.91 3.61
C CYS A 164 -10.51 -1.28 3.64
N PRO A 165 -9.43 -2.07 3.51
CA PRO A 165 -8.07 -1.54 3.55
C PRO A 165 -7.85 -0.45 2.51
N GLU A 166 -6.94 0.48 2.84
CA GLU A 166 -6.48 1.53 1.95
C GLU A 166 -5.04 1.26 1.48
N TYR A 167 -4.68 1.79 0.30
CA TYR A 167 -3.36 1.65 -0.32
C TYR A 167 -2.81 3.00 -0.77
N LEU A 168 -3.21 4.07 -0.07
CA LEU A 168 -2.90 5.44 -0.42
C LEU A 168 -1.45 5.79 -0.03
N ASN A 169 -0.85 6.68 -0.79
CA ASN A 169 0.38 7.33 -0.36
C ASN A 169 0.09 8.78 0.09
N ALA A 170 0.97 9.32 0.90
CA ALA A 170 0.80 10.66 1.46
C ALA A 170 0.95 11.80 0.43
N THR A 171 1.38 11.50 -0.82
CA THR A 171 1.67 12.52 -1.81
C THR A 171 0.39 13.05 -2.47
N ASP A 172 -0.55 12.16 -2.78
CA ASP A 172 -1.82 12.51 -3.41
C ASP A 172 -2.90 11.47 -3.04
N PRO A 173 -3.38 11.50 -1.80
CA PRO A 173 -4.31 10.48 -1.31
C PRO A 173 -5.66 10.52 -2.00
N VAL A 174 -6.15 11.71 -2.36
CA VAL A 174 -7.44 11.88 -3.04
C VAL A 174 -7.40 11.26 -4.43
N LYS A 175 -6.43 11.62 -5.24
CA LYS A 175 -6.28 11.06 -6.57
C LYS A 175 -6.08 9.54 -6.52
N MET A 176 -5.25 9.04 -5.61
CA MET A 176 -5.06 7.60 -5.46
C MET A 176 -6.34 6.87 -5.07
N PHE A 177 -7.13 7.44 -4.16
CA PHE A 177 -8.41 6.86 -3.79
C PHE A 177 -9.38 6.85 -4.98
N GLN A 178 -9.45 7.94 -5.71
CA GLN A 178 -10.32 8.07 -6.89
C GLN A 178 -9.86 7.22 -8.08
N THR A 179 -8.58 6.83 -8.14
CA THR A 179 -8.02 6.00 -9.23
C THR A 179 -7.65 4.58 -8.78
N GLN A 180 -8.10 4.16 -7.61
CA GLN A 180 -7.84 2.82 -7.07
C GLN A 180 -8.53 1.75 -7.93
N LYS A 181 -7.76 0.77 -8.42
CA LYS A 181 -8.24 -0.23 -9.38
C LYS A 181 -8.97 -1.41 -8.76
N PHE A 182 -8.89 -1.59 -7.45
CA PHE A 182 -9.52 -2.70 -6.75
C PHE A 182 -9.92 -2.30 -5.33
N TYR A 183 -10.91 -2.99 -4.79
CA TYR A 183 -11.32 -2.89 -3.39
C TYR A 183 -11.41 -4.26 -2.74
N ILE A 184 -11.00 -4.31 -1.48
CA ILE A 184 -11.26 -5.45 -0.59
C ILE A 184 -12.32 -5.00 0.40
N LEU A 185 -13.37 -5.77 0.53
CA LEU A 185 -14.46 -5.53 1.48
C LEU A 185 -14.61 -6.77 2.36
N GLY A 186 -14.18 -6.67 3.60
CA GLY A 186 -14.28 -7.74 4.59
C GLY A 186 -15.42 -7.52 5.56
N GLY A 187 -16.18 -8.57 5.87
CA GLY A 187 -17.30 -8.58 6.80
C GLY A 187 -18.62 -9.00 6.16
N ASP A 188 -19.74 -8.51 6.68
CA ASP A 188 -21.09 -8.84 6.20
C ASP A 188 -21.28 -8.51 4.71
N ILE A 189 -21.70 -9.50 3.92
CA ILE A 189 -21.76 -9.38 2.44
C ILE A 189 -22.81 -8.36 1.97
N ASP A 190 -23.94 -8.26 2.69
CA ASP A 190 -25.02 -7.36 2.30
C ASP A 190 -24.63 -5.89 2.59
N ALA A 191 -24.00 -5.66 3.73
CA ALA A 191 -23.43 -4.36 4.06
C ALA A 191 -22.26 -3.98 3.14
N ALA A 192 -21.39 -4.92 2.81
CA ALA A 192 -20.30 -4.73 1.85
C ALA A 192 -20.84 -4.36 0.46
N SER A 193 -21.90 -5.02 0.01
CA SER A 193 -22.56 -4.70 -1.26
C SER A 193 -23.15 -3.28 -1.26
N LYS A 194 -23.71 -2.80 -0.14
CA LYS A 194 -24.19 -1.41 -0.04
C LYS A 194 -23.02 -0.42 -0.17
N VAL A 195 -21.91 -0.65 0.51
CA VAL A 195 -20.70 0.20 0.39
C VAL A 195 -20.13 0.15 -1.03
N ASN A 196 -20.09 -1.02 -1.66
CA ASN A 196 -19.66 -1.15 -3.04
C ASN A 196 -20.54 -0.34 -4.01
N ASN A 197 -21.85 -0.34 -3.82
CA ASN A 197 -22.77 0.46 -4.63
C ASN A 197 -22.50 1.97 -4.50
N ILE A 198 -22.09 2.43 -3.31
CA ILE A 198 -21.65 3.82 -3.10
C ILE A 198 -20.40 4.10 -3.92
N PHE A 199 -19.40 3.23 -3.83
CA PHE A 199 -18.15 3.38 -4.57
C PHE A 199 -18.37 3.28 -6.09
N ASP A 200 -19.20 2.36 -6.57
CA ASP A 200 -19.52 2.25 -8.00
C ASP A 200 -20.19 3.54 -8.54
N ASP A 201 -21.08 4.15 -7.76
CA ASP A 201 -21.69 5.41 -8.16
C ASP A 201 -20.69 6.58 -8.18
N ARG A 202 -19.83 6.68 -7.17
CA ARG A 202 -18.91 7.82 -6.98
C ARG A 202 -17.58 7.67 -7.72
N LEU A 203 -17.13 6.46 -7.95
CA LEU A 203 -15.83 6.13 -8.55
C LEU A 203 -15.97 5.44 -9.92
N HIS A 204 -17.15 5.53 -10.55
CA HIS A 204 -17.49 4.86 -11.80
C HIS A 204 -16.52 5.11 -12.96
N HIS A 205 -15.78 6.21 -12.94
CA HIS A 205 -14.80 6.56 -13.96
C HIS A 205 -13.47 5.82 -13.85
N VAL A 206 -13.28 5.04 -12.77
CA VAL A 206 -12.02 4.36 -12.48
C VAL A 206 -12.10 2.87 -12.70
N VAL A 207 -13.31 2.37 -12.91
CA VAL A 207 -13.58 0.94 -13.08
C VAL A 207 -13.10 0.11 -11.90
N THR A 208 -13.97 -0.14 -11.00
CA THR A 208 -13.79 -1.17 -9.98
C THR A 208 -13.93 -2.55 -10.63
N GLU A 209 -12.96 -2.90 -11.49
CA GLU A 209 -12.95 -4.20 -12.18
C GLU A 209 -12.77 -5.34 -11.18
N ASP A 210 -12.16 -5.06 -10.02
CA ASP A 210 -11.77 -6.06 -9.05
C ASP A 210 -12.23 -5.72 -7.63
N VAL A 211 -13.50 -5.96 -7.32
CA VAL A 211 -13.98 -5.99 -5.93
C VAL A 211 -13.87 -7.41 -5.38
N ARG A 212 -13.22 -7.57 -4.23
CA ARG A 212 -13.12 -8.87 -3.53
C ARG A 212 -13.83 -8.80 -2.19
N TYR A 213 -14.78 -9.69 -2.01
CA TYR A 213 -15.48 -9.87 -0.74
C TYR A 213 -14.82 -11.03 0.02
N MET A 214 -14.61 -10.84 1.31
CA MET A 214 -14.04 -11.87 2.18
C MET A 214 -14.48 -11.65 3.63
N ASP A 215 -14.16 -12.58 4.52
CA ASP A 215 -14.34 -12.33 5.94
C ASP A 215 -13.42 -11.20 6.44
N ILE A 216 -13.79 -10.58 7.55
CA ILE A 216 -13.10 -9.38 8.05
C ILE A 216 -11.65 -9.66 8.48
N ARG A 217 -11.35 -10.87 8.98
CA ARG A 217 -9.99 -11.29 9.35
C ARG A 217 -9.10 -11.40 8.13
N SER A 218 -9.60 -12.04 7.06
CA SER A 218 -8.87 -12.19 5.80
C SER A 218 -8.58 -10.83 5.18
N ALA A 219 -9.52 -9.88 5.21
CA ALA A 219 -9.30 -8.53 4.74
C ALA A 219 -8.23 -7.79 5.56
N ALA A 220 -8.24 -7.95 6.88
CA ALA A 220 -7.21 -7.39 7.76
C ALA A 220 -5.84 -8.01 7.47
N LEU A 221 -5.74 -9.33 7.39
CA LEU A 221 -4.49 -10.02 7.05
C LEU A 221 -3.96 -9.61 5.67
N HIS A 222 -4.85 -9.43 4.68
CA HIS A 222 -4.48 -8.98 3.35
C HIS A 222 -3.72 -7.63 3.39
N LYS A 223 -4.18 -6.66 4.20
CA LYS A 223 -3.48 -5.37 4.35
C LYS A 223 -2.06 -5.54 4.85
N TYR A 224 -1.86 -6.34 5.90
CA TYR A 224 -0.53 -6.62 6.44
C TYR A 224 0.35 -7.39 5.44
N ALA A 225 -0.22 -8.37 4.73
CA ALA A 225 0.50 -9.14 3.73
C ALA A 225 1.05 -8.24 2.61
N VAL A 226 0.24 -7.31 2.10
CA VAL A 226 0.67 -6.35 1.06
C VAL A 226 1.77 -5.45 1.59
N ASN A 227 1.58 -4.81 2.75
CA ASN A 227 2.57 -3.87 3.29
C ASN A 227 3.88 -4.57 3.67
N PHE A 228 3.82 -5.77 4.24
CA PHE A 228 5.02 -6.55 4.55
C PHE A 228 5.75 -7.00 3.27
N PHE A 229 5.02 -7.43 2.24
CA PHE A 229 5.65 -7.76 0.96
C PHE A 229 6.40 -6.56 0.35
N LEU A 230 5.85 -5.34 0.47
CA LEU A 230 6.53 -4.13 0.03
C LEU A 230 7.80 -3.85 0.87
N SER A 231 7.73 -4.04 2.17
CA SER A 231 8.91 -3.95 3.07
C SER A 231 9.99 -4.96 2.69
N LEU A 232 9.60 -6.22 2.45
CA LEU A 232 10.49 -7.27 1.98
C LEU A 232 11.15 -6.90 0.64
N ARG A 233 10.40 -6.33 -0.29
CA ARG A 233 10.95 -5.87 -1.58
C ARG A 233 12.01 -4.79 -1.40
N VAL A 234 11.74 -3.77 -0.58
CA VAL A 234 12.75 -2.73 -0.32
C VAL A 234 14.00 -3.34 0.31
N THR A 235 13.83 -4.24 1.28
CA THR A 235 14.95 -4.95 1.91
C THR A 235 15.74 -5.74 0.87
N PHE A 236 15.06 -6.50 -0.01
CA PHE A 236 15.70 -7.25 -1.09
C PHE A 236 16.54 -6.35 -2.01
N PHE A 237 16.00 -5.22 -2.48
CA PHE A 237 16.74 -4.33 -3.36
C PHE A 237 17.90 -3.62 -2.66
N ASN A 238 17.82 -3.36 -1.35
CA ASN A 238 18.95 -2.85 -0.59
C ASN A 238 20.06 -3.91 -0.48
N GLU A 239 19.74 -5.17 -0.21
CA GLU A 239 20.72 -6.27 -0.24
C GLU A 239 21.31 -6.45 -1.63
N LEU A 240 20.51 -6.38 -2.68
CA LEU A 240 20.98 -6.50 -4.05
C LEU A 240 21.94 -5.36 -4.42
N TYR A 241 21.66 -4.13 -3.97
CA TYR A 241 22.57 -2.99 -4.13
C TYR A 241 23.92 -3.25 -3.44
N LEU A 242 23.90 -3.76 -2.22
CA LEU A 242 25.13 -4.12 -1.50
C LEU A 242 25.91 -5.23 -2.22
N GLN A 243 25.20 -6.25 -2.74
CA GLN A 243 25.86 -7.29 -3.56
C GLN A 243 26.50 -6.69 -4.80
N HIS A 244 25.77 -5.89 -5.59
CA HIS A 244 26.28 -5.22 -6.78
C HIS A 244 27.55 -4.42 -6.47
N LYS A 245 27.53 -3.62 -5.41
CA LYS A 245 28.65 -2.80 -4.98
C LYS A 245 29.87 -3.65 -4.54
N PHE A 246 29.65 -4.67 -3.71
CA PHE A 246 30.77 -5.42 -3.10
C PHE A 246 31.29 -6.57 -3.98
N GLN A 247 30.56 -6.96 -5.02
CA GLN A 247 31.07 -7.86 -6.07
C GLN A 247 31.92 -7.12 -7.09
N GLY A 248 32.03 -5.78 -7.01
CA GLY A 248 32.80 -4.97 -7.95
C GLY A 248 32.17 -4.92 -9.35
N CYS A 249 30.83 -4.91 -9.42
CA CYS A 249 30.17 -4.79 -10.72
C CYS A 249 30.40 -3.40 -11.32
N ASP A 250 30.82 -3.34 -12.59
CA ASP A 250 31.18 -2.10 -13.29
C ASP A 250 29.94 -1.34 -13.84
N SER A 251 28.77 -2.00 -13.94
CA SER A 251 27.56 -1.33 -14.44
C SER A 251 27.03 -0.32 -13.42
N VAL A 252 26.45 0.78 -13.92
CA VAL A 252 25.74 1.73 -13.08
C VAL A 252 24.55 1.05 -12.44
N TRP A 253 24.34 1.27 -11.13
CA TRP A 253 23.28 0.63 -10.37
C TRP A 253 21.89 0.84 -10.98
N GLU A 254 21.58 2.06 -11.41
CA GLU A 254 20.27 2.40 -12.00
C GLU A 254 19.98 1.60 -13.25
N PHE A 255 20.99 1.37 -14.08
CA PHE A 255 20.85 0.54 -15.27
C PHE A 255 20.66 -0.94 -14.90
N PHE A 256 21.44 -1.43 -13.94
CA PHE A 256 21.34 -2.82 -13.47
C PHE A 256 19.98 -3.12 -12.89
N VAL A 257 19.48 -2.26 -11.98
CA VAL A 257 18.19 -2.49 -11.33
C VAL A 257 17.01 -2.31 -12.28
N ASP A 258 17.15 -1.45 -13.29
CA ASP A 258 16.16 -1.32 -14.35
C ASP A 258 16.08 -2.63 -15.15
N ALA A 259 17.21 -3.19 -15.53
CA ALA A 259 17.27 -4.48 -16.23
C ALA A 259 16.66 -5.63 -15.41
N VAL A 260 16.87 -5.65 -14.09
CA VAL A 260 16.19 -6.61 -13.18
C VAL A 260 14.68 -6.44 -13.24
N GLY A 261 14.20 -5.20 -13.32
CA GLY A 261 12.78 -4.86 -13.38
C GLY A 261 12.09 -5.20 -14.71
N LEU A 262 12.83 -5.52 -15.78
CA LEU A 262 12.25 -5.97 -17.06
C LEU A 262 11.53 -7.32 -16.96
N ASP A 263 11.91 -8.17 -15.99
CA ASP A 263 11.11 -9.34 -15.66
C ASP A 263 9.83 -8.88 -14.95
N GLU A 264 8.66 -9.04 -15.58
CA GLU A 264 7.37 -8.58 -15.07
C GLU A 264 7.03 -9.19 -13.69
N ARG A 265 7.55 -10.38 -13.37
CA ARG A 265 7.40 -11.01 -12.05
C ARG A 265 8.12 -10.24 -10.96
N VAL A 266 9.15 -9.48 -11.33
CA VAL A 266 9.89 -8.57 -10.45
C VAL A 266 9.33 -7.16 -10.57
N GLY A 267 9.31 -6.57 -11.76
CA GLY A 267 8.81 -5.22 -12.01
C GLY A 267 9.65 -4.12 -11.33
N HIS A 268 9.26 -2.86 -11.55
CA HIS A 268 10.03 -1.69 -11.15
C HIS A 268 9.59 -1.04 -9.81
N TYR A 269 8.65 -1.63 -9.08
CA TYR A 269 8.10 -1.04 -7.87
C TYR A 269 9.08 -1.19 -6.68
N HIS A 270 9.24 -0.15 -5.86
CA HIS A 270 10.05 -0.17 -4.63
C HIS A 270 11.50 -0.67 -4.79
N ASN A 271 12.13 -0.35 -5.92
CA ASN A 271 13.48 -0.80 -6.28
C ASN A 271 14.54 0.31 -6.17
N LYS A 272 14.19 1.50 -5.72
CA LYS A 272 15.13 2.63 -5.59
C LYS A 272 15.99 2.50 -4.33
N VAL A 273 17.31 2.48 -4.53
CA VAL A 273 18.32 2.47 -3.46
C VAL A 273 19.39 3.51 -3.76
N PRO A 274 19.70 4.45 -2.84
CA PRO A 274 18.97 4.71 -1.59
C PRO A 274 17.54 5.22 -1.83
N GLY A 275 16.73 5.20 -0.78
CA GLY A 275 15.35 5.67 -0.80
C GLY A 275 15.21 7.18 -1.06
N LYS A 276 13.96 7.70 -1.05
CA LYS A 276 13.67 9.13 -1.27
C LYS A 276 14.29 10.03 -0.19
N ASP A 277 14.45 9.52 1.01
CA ASP A 277 15.10 10.17 2.16
C ASP A 277 16.64 10.10 2.11
N ARG A 278 17.20 9.55 1.02
CA ARG A 278 18.62 9.30 0.79
C ARG A 278 19.27 8.33 1.77
N LYS A 279 18.47 7.52 2.44
CA LYS A 279 18.94 6.45 3.33
C LYS A 279 18.67 5.09 2.71
N PHE A 280 19.39 4.09 3.20
CA PHE A 280 19.14 2.68 2.88
C PHE A 280 17.96 2.16 3.71
N GLY A 281 17.41 1.04 3.30
CA GLY A 281 16.25 0.45 3.95
C GLY A 281 14.96 1.23 3.69
N TRP A 282 13.93 0.84 4.41
CA TRP A 282 12.62 1.48 4.35
C TRP A 282 12.32 2.19 5.68
N SER A 283 11.61 3.31 5.58
CA SER A 283 11.00 3.99 6.71
C SER A 283 9.82 4.79 6.17
N SER A 284 8.66 4.46 6.66
CA SER A 284 7.43 5.20 6.39
C SER A 284 6.43 4.95 7.50
N HIS A 285 5.55 5.91 7.74
CA HIS A 285 4.52 5.77 8.77
C HIS A 285 3.74 4.45 8.67
N CYS A 286 3.45 3.98 7.45
CA CYS A 286 2.67 2.77 7.25
C CYS A 286 3.51 1.49 7.37
N LEU A 287 4.70 1.43 6.72
CA LEU A 287 5.47 0.19 6.69
C LEU A 287 6.05 -0.15 8.07
N ASP A 288 6.55 0.86 8.80
CA ASP A 288 7.15 0.65 10.13
C ASP A 288 6.10 0.10 11.12
N LYS A 289 4.97 0.78 11.26
CA LYS A 289 3.93 0.35 12.19
C LYS A 289 3.27 -0.98 11.80
N ASP A 290 3.02 -1.20 10.49
CA ASP A 290 2.34 -2.42 10.06
C ASP A 290 3.27 -3.64 10.15
N ALA A 291 4.58 -3.48 9.87
CA ALA A 291 5.55 -4.55 10.09
C ALA A 291 5.71 -4.89 11.57
N ALA A 292 5.73 -3.88 12.46
CA ALA A 292 5.76 -4.08 13.90
C ALA A 292 4.53 -4.85 14.41
N ALA A 293 3.34 -4.39 14.02
CA ALA A 293 2.10 -5.06 14.39
C ALA A 293 2.02 -6.48 13.80
N PHE A 294 2.51 -6.69 12.56
CA PHE A 294 2.52 -8.02 11.96
C PHE A 294 3.46 -8.97 12.71
N GLU A 295 4.64 -8.50 13.13
CA GLU A 295 5.53 -9.30 13.99
C GLU A 295 4.83 -9.67 15.30
N GLU A 296 4.21 -8.69 15.97
CA GLU A 296 3.56 -8.88 17.26
C GLU A 296 2.47 -9.96 17.21
N PHE A 297 1.51 -9.86 16.27
CA PHE A 297 0.39 -10.81 16.25
C PHE A 297 0.71 -12.13 15.58
N SER A 298 1.69 -12.20 14.67
CA SER A 298 2.01 -13.44 13.94
C SER A 298 3.12 -14.25 14.58
N GLY A 299 4.02 -13.61 15.33
CA GLY A 299 5.26 -14.23 15.80
C GLY A 299 6.17 -14.72 14.66
N SER A 300 5.99 -14.23 13.43
CA SER A 300 6.68 -14.70 12.24
C SER A 300 8.19 -14.41 12.29
N PRO A 301 9.07 -15.43 12.23
CA PRO A 301 10.50 -15.22 12.21
C PRO A 301 10.96 -14.45 10.96
N LEU A 302 10.27 -14.61 9.83
CA LEU A 302 10.58 -13.85 8.63
C LEU A 302 10.33 -12.36 8.82
N VAL A 303 9.21 -11.99 9.45
CA VAL A 303 8.88 -10.57 9.70
C VAL A 303 9.93 -9.95 10.63
N LYS A 304 10.27 -10.66 11.72
CA LYS A 304 11.33 -10.25 12.65
C LYS A 304 12.66 -10.04 11.94
N PHE A 305 13.11 -11.04 11.17
CA PHE A 305 14.39 -10.97 10.45
C PHE A 305 14.45 -9.79 9.46
N VAL A 306 13.36 -9.55 8.70
CA VAL A 306 13.29 -8.44 7.73
C VAL A 306 13.34 -7.08 8.43
N ARG A 307 12.72 -6.95 9.61
CA ARG A 307 12.79 -5.71 10.40
C ARG A 307 14.20 -5.47 10.94
N GLU A 308 14.82 -6.48 11.55
CA GLU A 308 16.20 -6.40 12.05
C GLU A 308 17.19 -6.06 10.92
N LEU A 309 17.03 -6.67 9.75
CA LEU A 309 17.85 -6.38 8.58
C LEU A 309 17.61 -4.95 8.06
N ASN A 310 16.37 -4.46 8.13
CA ASN A 310 16.06 -3.08 7.81
C ASN A 310 16.78 -2.09 8.74
N ASP A 311 16.82 -2.36 10.03
CA ASP A 311 17.54 -1.51 11.00
C ASP A 311 19.03 -1.42 10.64
N LEU A 312 19.66 -2.55 10.28
CA LEU A 312 21.02 -2.56 9.77
C LEU A 312 21.22 -1.73 8.50
N HIS A 313 20.25 -1.78 7.57
CA HIS A 313 20.27 -0.94 6.39
C HIS A 313 20.12 0.55 6.74
N ARG A 314 19.21 0.89 7.64
CA ARG A 314 18.96 2.28 8.08
C ARG A 314 20.20 2.91 8.74
N ASP A 315 21.00 2.12 9.44
CA ASP A 315 22.23 2.53 10.09
C ASP A 315 23.43 2.60 9.10
N TYR A 316 23.30 1.98 7.93
CA TYR A 316 24.36 1.99 6.93
C TYR A 316 24.49 3.37 6.26
N ASN A 317 25.69 3.93 6.30
CA ASN A 317 26.01 5.26 5.77
C ASN A 317 26.72 5.28 4.41
N GLY A 318 26.73 4.14 3.69
CA GLY A 318 27.39 4.02 2.39
C GLY A 318 28.90 3.77 2.45
N GLY A 319 29.46 3.52 3.62
CA GLY A 319 30.90 3.28 3.86
C GLY A 319 31.47 2.08 3.08
N PRO A 320 32.80 1.86 3.16
CA PRO A 320 33.47 0.79 2.44
C PRO A 320 33.22 -0.62 3.02
N ALA A 321 32.75 -0.70 4.25
CA ALA A 321 32.40 -1.97 4.87
C ALA A 321 30.91 -2.27 4.67
N ARG A 322 30.59 -3.48 4.20
CA ARG A 322 29.23 -3.97 4.18
C ARG A 322 28.71 -4.02 5.63
N PRO A 323 27.47 -3.55 5.90
CA PRO A 323 26.81 -3.88 7.15
C PRO A 323 26.56 -5.39 7.11
N LEU A 324 27.43 -6.16 7.70
CA LEU A 324 27.30 -7.60 7.73
C LEU A 324 26.76 -8.02 9.08
N ILE A 325 25.85 -8.94 9.04
CA ILE A 325 25.75 -9.98 10.07
C ILE A 325 27.09 -10.74 10.05
N THR A 326 28.15 -10.14 10.59
CA THR A 326 29.53 -10.66 10.46
C THR A 326 30.09 -11.17 11.76
N LYS A 327 29.32 -11.19 12.81
CA LYS A 327 29.78 -11.80 14.03
C LYS A 327 29.21 -13.20 14.13
N GLN A 328 30.09 -14.16 14.35
CA GLN A 328 29.74 -15.56 14.62
C GLN A 328 28.61 -15.66 15.66
N LYS A 329 28.58 -14.72 16.62
CA LYS A 329 27.56 -14.61 17.65
C LYS A 329 26.14 -14.27 17.07
N GLU A 330 26.09 -13.48 16.00
CA GLU A 330 24.79 -13.12 15.35
C GLU A 330 24.30 -14.26 14.44
N LEU A 331 25.25 -15.03 13.86
CA LEU A 331 24.92 -16.27 13.16
C LEU A 331 24.43 -17.35 14.13
N ASP A 332 25.01 -17.42 15.31
CA ASP A 332 24.59 -18.33 16.37
C ASP A 332 23.21 -17.94 16.91
N ASP A 333 22.90 -16.64 17.00
CA ASP A 333 21.57 -16.13 17.37
C ASP A 333 20.53 -16.45 16.30
N ILE A 334 20.84 -16.28 14.99
CA ILE A 334 19.97 -16.68 13.88
C ILE A 334 19.78 -18.21 13.86
N THR A 335 20.83 -18.97 14.07
CA THR A 335 20.77 -20.43 14.14
C THR A 335 19.97 -20.88 15.36
N THR A 336 20.07 -20.19 16.48
CA THR A 336 19.26 -20.44 17.68
C THR A 336 17.80 -20.10 17.45
N VAL A 337 17.50 -18.98 16.78
CA VAL A 337 16.14 -18.61 16.36
C VAL A 337 15.59 -19.64 15.39
N LEU A 338 16.32 -20.03 14.36
CA LEU A 338 15.88 -21.04 13.40
C LEU A 338 15.69 -22.42 14.05
N SER A 339 16.56 -22.82 15.00
CA SER A 339 16.45 -24.09 15.71
C SER A 339 15.30 -24.13 16.71
N SER A 340 14.87 -22.97 17.24
CA SER A 340 13.67 -22.88 18.10
C SER A 340 12.35 -23.13 17.34
N PHE A 341 12.38 -23.04 16.00
CA PHE A 341 11.23 -23.32 15.13
C PHE A 341 11.20 -24.76 14.60
N VAL A 342 12.33 -25.46 14.64
CA VAL A 342 12.36 -26.91 14.39
C VAL A 342 12.10 -27.57 15.74
N GLY A 343 10.83 -27.80 16.05
CA GLY A 343 10.45 -28.61 17.20
C GLY A 343 11.23 -29.95 17.20
N PRO A 344 11.32 -30.65 18.33
CA PRO A 344 12.07 -31.89 18.40
C PRO A 344 11.56 -32.81 17.29
N VAL A 345 12.50 -33.25 16.43
CA VAL A 345 12.21 -34.30 15.43
C VAL A 345 11.72 -35.48 16.22
N VAL A 346 10.43 -35.75 16.17
CA VAL A 346 9.85 -36.97 16.71
C VAL A 346 10.35 -38.09 15.77
N ASN A 347 11.40 -38.76 16.18
CA ASN A 347 11.79 -40.01 15.55
C ASN A 347 10.73 -41.05 15.90
N GLU A 348 9.86 -41.37 14.94
CA GLU A 348 9.09 -42.59 14.96
C GLU A 348 9.97 -43.78 14.52
#